data_e5f4f4c631990fa8379184ab5c669ccb
#
_entry.id   e5f4f4c631990fa8379184ab5c669ccb
#
_cell.length_a   1.000
_cell.length_b   1.000
_cell.length_c   1.000
_cell.angle_alpha   90.00
_cell.angle_beta   90.00
_cell.angle_gamma   90.00
#
_symmetry.space_group_name_H-M   'P 1'
#
loop_
_entity.id
_entity.type
_entity.pdbx_description
1 polymer ?
#
loop_
_entity_poly.entity_id
_entity_poly.type
_entity_poly.pdbx_seq_one_letter_code
_entity_poly.pdbx_strand_id
1 'polypeptide(L)' 'MCGVIGLYGNTDIFRDLYQGLLAIQHRGQDSAGIITYDGRFHTKKGNGLVQDIFTPESVLRLKGSIGIGHTRYPTIGGGQ' A
#
# COMPACT_ATOMS: atom_id res chain seq x y z
N MET A 1 -5.59 11.66 -8.79
CA MET A 1 -6.50 10.56 -8.45
C MET A 1 -5.81 9.60 -7.50
N CYS A 2 -6.52 9.08 -6.53
CA CYS A 2 -5.96 8.21 -5.52
C CYS A 2 -6.82 6.97 -5.37
N GLY A 3 -6.19 5.88 -4.93
CA GLY A 3 -6.89 4.65 -4.66
C GLY A 3 -6.65 4.21 -3.22
N VAL A 4 -7.66 3.59 -2.61
CA VAL A 4 -7.57 3.10 -1.24
C VAL A 4 -8.22 1.72 -1.19
N ILE A 5 -7.56 0.80 -0.47
CA ILE A 5 -8.07 -0.54 -0.25
C ILE A 5 -7.98 -0.84 1.24
N GLY A 6 -9.06 -1.32 1.83
CA GLY A 6 -9.05 -1.80 3.20
C GLY A 6 -9.36 -3.28 3.21
N LEU A 7 -8.65 -4.03 4.04
CA LEU A 7 -8.86 -5.47 4.17
C LEU A 7 -8.85 -5.91 5.62
N TYR A 8 -9.59 -6.97 5.89
CA TYR A 8 -9.67 -7.58 7.18
C TYR A 8 -9.77 -9.10 6.97
N GLY A 9 -8.96 -9.84 7.67
CA GLY A 9 -8.93 -11.30 7.48
C GLY A 9 -8.55 -12.04 8.74
N ASN A 10 -8.26 -13.32 8.59
CA ASN A 10 -7.90 -14.19 9.71
C ASN A 10 -6.40 -14.37 9.86
N THR A 11 -5.64 -13.95 8.88
CA THR A 11 -4.19 -14.05 8.89
C THR A 11 -3.62 -12.74 8.37
N ASP A 12 -2.30 -12.68 8.20
CA ASP A 12 -1.66 -11.47 7.67
C ASP A 12 -2.24 -11.14 6.29
N ILE A 13 -2.63 -9.89 6.11
CA ILE A 13 -3.29 -9.46 4.88
C ILE A 13 -2.36 -8.65 3.96
N PHE A 14 -1.08 -8.56 4.29
CA PHE A 14 -0.18 -7.75 3.48
C PHE A 14 -0.16 -8.17 2.01
N ARG A 15 -0.10 -9.48 1.75
CA ARG A 15 -0.05 -9.96 0.37
C ARG A 15 -1.28 -9.55 -0.42
N ASP A 16 -2.44 -9.63 0.20
CA ASP A 16 -3.68 -9.26 -0.47
C ASP A 16 -3.74 -7.75 -0.70
N LEU A 17 -3.26 -6.96 0.26
CA LEU A 17 -3.15 -5.52 0.05
C LEU A 17 -2.20 -5.20 -1.08
N TYR A 18 -1.05 -5.87 -1.11
CA TYR A 18 -0.06 -5.67 -2.14
C TYR A 18 -0.64 -5.96 -3.53
N GLN A 19 -1.32 -7.10 -3.67
CA GLN A 19 -1.95 -7.48 -4.94
C GLN A 19 -3.02 -6.46 -5.33
N GLY A 20 -3.80 -6.00 -4.35
CA GLY A 20 -4.82 -5.00 -4.62
C GLY A 20 -4.23 -3.69 -5.11
N LEU A 21 -3.13 -3.26 -4.49
CA LEU A 21 -2.47 -2.04 -4.91
C LEU A 21 -1.89 -2.17 -6.32
N LEU A 22 -1.33 -3.34 -6.65
CA LEU A 22 -0.85 -3.58 -8.00
C LEU A 22 -1.99 -3.47 -9.02
N ALA A 23 -3.17 -3.95 -8.65
CA ALA A 23 -4.33 -3.93 -9.54
C ALA A 23 -4.84 -2.51 -9.82
N ILE A 24 -4.72 -1.60 -8.86
CA ILE A 24 -5.19 -0.23 -9.04
C ILE A 24 -4.07 0.74 -9.42
N GLN A 25 -2.85 0.25 -9.49
CA GLN A 25 -1.72 1.06 -9.88
C GLN A 25 -1.79 1.43 -11.35
N HIS A 26 -1.50 2.67 -11.65
CA HIS A 26 -1.47 3.15 -13.03
C HIS A 26 -0.13 3.78 -13.33
N ARG A 27 0.10 3.99 -14.62
CA ARG A 27 1.22 4.76 -15.06
C ARG A 27 1.11 6.17 -14.46
N GLY A 28 2.21 6.71 -13.97
CA GLY A 28 2.22 8.04 -13.40
C GLY A 28 1.96 8.07 -11.89
N GLN A 29 1.79 6.93 -11.26
CA GLN A 29 1.66 6.87 -9.81
C GLN A 29 2.92 7.43 -9.18
N ASP A 30 2.79 8.28 -8.15
CA ASP A 30 3.94 8.88 -7.52
C ASP A 30 4.23 8.35 -6.12
N SER A 31 3.28 7.72 -5.44
CA SER A 31 3.55 7.17 -4.11
C SER A 31 2.53 6.10 -3.74
N ALA A 32 2.88 5.30 -2.74
CA ALA A 32 1.98 4.28 -2.21
C ALA A 32 2.35 4.02 -0.75
N GLY A 33 1.41 3.45 0.00
CA GLY A 33 1.64 3.12 1.39
C GLY A 33 0.74 2.00 1.85
N ILE A 34 1.19 1.29 2.87
CA ILE A 34 0.40 0.25 3.53
C ILE A 34 0.56 0.42 5.03
N ILE A 35 -0.55 0.32 5.75
CA ILE A 35 -0.59 0.31 7.21
C ILE A 35 -1.30 -0.96 7.62
N THR A 36 -0.69 -1.76 8.50
CA THR A 36 -1.31 -2.95 9.04
C THR A 36 -1.35 -2.86 10.56
N TYR A 37 -2.17 -3.70 11.19
CA TYR A 37 -2.33 -3.71 12.62
C TYR A 37 -2.40 -5.14 13.14
N ASP A 38 -1.60 -5.44 14.16
CA ASP A 38 -1.61 -6.72 14.86
C ASP A 38 -1.45 -6.53 16.36
N GLY A 39 -2.01 -5.45 16.91
CA GLY A 39 -1.76 -5.01 18.27
C GLY A 39 -0.83 -3.81 18.26
N ARG A 40 -0.17 -3.58 17.15
CA ARG A 40 0.67 -2.43 16.87
C ARG A 40 0.46 -2.05 15.43
N PHE A 41 0.67 -0.77 15.12
CA PHE A 41 0.62 -0.32 13.74
C PHE A 41 1.98 -0.53 13.09
N HIS A 42 1.94 -1.04 11.88
CA HIS A 42 3.12 -1.20 11.03
C HIS A 42 2.85 -0.41 9.76
N THR A 43 3.78 0.45 9.39
CA THR A 43 3.57 1.34 8.25
C THR A 43 4.79 1.35 7.35
N LYS A 44 4.55 1.32 6.07
CA LYS A 44 5.58 1.60 5.09
C LYS A 44 4.96 2.39 3.96
N LYS A 45 5.65 3.45 3.54
CA LYS A 45 5.23 4.24 2.40
C LYS A 45 6.47 4.76 1.69
N GLY A 46 6.29 5.16 0.45
CA GLY A 46 7.39 5.68 -0.33
C GLY A 46 6.92 6.22 -1.66
N ASN A 47 7.88 6.76 -2.39
CA ASN A 47 7.61 7.27 -3.73
C ASN A 47 7.93 6.19 -4.74
N GLY A 48 7.18 6.17 -5.83
CA GLY A 48 7.42 5.24 -6.90
C GLY A 48 6.32 4.20 -7.05
N LEU A 49 6.64 3.13 -7.73
CA LEU A 49 5.70 2.06 -7.99
C LEU A 49 5.58 1.12 -6.79
N VAL A 50 4.44 0.47 -6.69
CA VAL A 50 4.17 -0.45 -5.59
C VAL A 50 5.27 -1.49 -5.46
N GLN A 51 5.70 -2.09 -6.56
CA GLN A 51 6.71 -3.13 -6.53
C GLN A 51 8.10 -2.61 -6.17
N ASP A 52 8.33 -1.32 -6.26
CA ASP A 52 9.61 -0.72 -5.87
C ASP A 52 9.62 -0.33 -4.41
N ILE A 53 8.46 0.01 -3.87
CA ILE A 53 8.34 0.43 -2.48
C ILE A 53 8.33 -0.76 -1.54
N PHE A 54 7.59 -1.81 -1.90
CA PHE A 54 7.42 -2.98 -1.04
C PHE A 54 8.30 -4.11 -1.53
N THR A 55 9.26 -4.49 -0.69
CA THR A 55 10.23 -5.54 -0.98
C THR A 55 9.81 -6.82 -0.27
N PRO A 56 10.45 -7.96 -0.56
CA PRO A 56 10.13 -9.19 0.18
C PRO A 56 10.22 -9.05 1.69
N GLU A 57 11.09 -8.17 2.19
CA GLU A 57 11.21 -7.93 3.61
C GLU A 57 9.97 -7.27 4.21
N SER A 58 9.20 -6.58 3.38
CA SER A 58 7.98 -5.93 3.86
C SER A 58 6.99 -6.94 4.42
N VAL A 59 6.99 -8.17 3.88
CA VAL A 59 6.12 -9.24 4.38
C VAL A 59 6.37 -9.51 5.85
N LEU A 60 7.63 -9.42 6.26
CA LEU A 60 8.00 -9.68 7.66
C LEU A 60 7.67 -8.51 8.57
N ARG A 61 7.63 -7.31 8.03
CA ARG A 61 7.41 -6.11 8.83
C ARG A 61 5.95 -5.70 8.93
N LEU A 62 5.21 -5.86 7.84
CA LEU A 62 3.83 -5.37 7.76
C LEU A 62 2.87 -6.50 8.10
N LYS A 63 2.90 -6.92 9.36
CA LYS A 63 2.07 -8.00 9.84
C LYS A 63 0.75 -7.49 10.37
N GLY A 64 -0.28 -8.32 10.27
CA GLY A 64 -1.57 -7.99 10.83
C GLY A 64 -2.69 -8.50 9.97
N SER A 65 -3.86 -8.66 10.59
CA SER A 65 -5.04 -9.17 9.92
C SER A 65 -5.99 -8.06 9.48
N ILE A 66 -5.63 -6.82 9.71
CA ILE A 66 -6.41 -5.68 9.23
C ILE A 66 -5.42 -4.65 8.70
N GLY A 67 -5.78 -3.98 7.63
CA GLY A 67 -4.89 -2.98 7.08
C GLY A 67 -5.52 -2.18 5.96
N ILE A 68 -4.80 -1.13 5.59
CA ILE A 68 -5.21 -0.21 4.54
C ILE A 68 -4.02 0.03 3.62
N GLY A 69 -4.28 -0.03 2.32
CA GLY A 69 -3.28 0.36 1.32
C GLY A 69 -3.79 1.51 0.49
N HIS A 70 -2.88 2.34 0.01
CA HIS A 70 -3.26 3.45 -0.83
C HIS A 70 -2.21 3.71 -1.90
N THR A 71 -2.66 4.31 -2.99
CA THR A 71 -1.81 4.84 -4.04
C THR A 71 -2.18 6.29 -4.28
N ARG A 72 -1.20 7.08 -4.68
CA ARG A 72 -1.42 8.48 -4.96
C ARG A 72 -0.87 8.82 -6.33
N TYR A 73 -1.63 9.63 -7.05
CA TYR A 73 -1.23 10.13 -8.37
C TYR A 73 -1.20 11.64 -8.32
N PRO A 74 -0.24 12.26 -9.00
CA PRO A 74 -0.17 13.72 -9.02
C PRO A 74 -1.39 14.29 -9.70
N THR A 75 -1.83 15.44 -9.23
CA THR A 75 -2.94 16.14 -9.81
C THR A 75 -2.44 16.97 -10.97
N ILE A 76 -3.10 16.87 -12.11
CA ILE A 76 -2.69 17.64 -13.26
C ILE A 76 -2.91 19.12 -12.98
N GLY A 77 -1.86 19.89 -13.21
CA GLY A 77 -1.94 21.34 -13.06
C GLY A 77 -1.88 21.82 -11.65
N GLY A 78 -2.03 20.98 -10.70
CA GLY A 78 -1.99 21.41 -9.34
C GLY A 78 -0.92 20.79 -8.59
N GLY A 79 -0.46 19.82 -9.05
CA GLY A 79 0.42 19.16 -8.30
C GLY A 79 1.70 19.58 -8.53
N GLN A 80 1.59 19.89 -8.99
CA GLN A 80 2.73 19.99 -9.17
C GLN A 80 3.30 20.31 -8.26
#